data_3e1c06063b981add5f5817ae2dfd17e6
#
_entry.id   3e1c06063b981add5f5817ae2dfd17e6
#
_cell.length_a   1.000
_cell.length_b   1.000
_cell.length_c   1.000
_cell.angle_alpha   90.00
_cell.angle_beta   90.00
_cell.angle_gamma   90.00
#
_symmetry.space_group_name_H-M   'P 1'
#
loop_
_entity.id
_entity.type
_entity.pdbx_description
1 polymer ?
#
loop_
_entity_poly.entity_id
_entity_poly.type
_entity_poly.pdbx_seq_one_letter_code
_entity_poly.pdbx_strand_id
1 'polypeptide(L)'
;MYKLQKTSVFVCWMLAVLAGPVFAQKEKTTVVAQLDKQYHHYSSLAQQIWKLAEPGYLEHQTSNLLQKELQQQGFTITTSVADMPTGFVAVYGKGSPVISILAEMDALPGLSQDSVPFRKPLVPNAYGHGCGHNLFGVGSVAAAIAVKNYLQASGKSGTIQLVGTPAEEGAGGGKTYLVKAGLFDKTDAVLHWHPGDANSASPASSLAYRVANFQFNGLAAHAAAAPEKGRSALDAVEAMNYMVNLMREHVTSTTRIHYVIKKGGLTSNIVPDFAEVEYTIRHPTAQGLEEVWGRLMKIAQAAALGTETTMSHEVLAGLYNLLPNETLAKLMQKNLEQVGGNRYSDRETEFANQIRKTVNADQLPPLSQAADIQPYRLNSVGSASTDVGDVSWVVPTVGLSAATWVPGVPAHSWQAVACDGMSIGFKGMMVAAKTIALTALDLFQQPAVLQQAKTELQQARGGEGFVYKSLAGDRKPPLDYRK
;
A
#
# COMPACT_ATOMS: atom_id res chain seq x y z
N MET A 1 8.89 66.39 -4.78
CA MET A 1 9.78 65.23 -4.47
C MET A 1 9.09 64.03 -3.84
N TYR A 2 7.79 63.83 -3.95
CA TYR A 2 7.06 62.71 -3.28
C TYR A 2 6.43 61.68 -4.24
N LYS A 3 6.63 61.75 -5.52
CA LYS A 3 6.04 60.81 -6.51
C LYS A 3 6.97 59.72 -7.03
N LEU A 4 8.28 59.82 -6.83
CA LEU A 4 9.25 58.81 -7.33
C LEU A 4 9.49 57.62 -6.38
N GLN A 5 9.21 57.72 -5.08
CA GLN A 5 9.44 56.61 -4.12
C GLN A 5 8.37 55.52 -4.15
N LYS A 6 7.12 55.83 -4.56
CA LYS A 6 6.04 54.82 -4.62
C LYS A 6 6.16 53.84 -5.80
N THR A 7 6.77 54.27 -6.90
CA THR A 7 6.91 53.46 -8.11
C THR A 7 8.00 52.39 -7.96
N SER A 8 9.09 52.68 -7.23
CA SER A 8 10.20 51.75 -7.03
C SER A 8 9.83 50.57 -6.11
N VAL A 9 8.99 50.76 -5.09
CA VAL A 9 8.54 49.72 -4.19
C VAL A 9 7.58 48.74 -4.91
N PHE A 10 6.70 49.23 -5.79
CA PHE A 10 5.76 48.39 -6.53
C PHE A 10 6.45 47.54 -7.61
N VAL A 11 7.50 48.07 -8.29
CA VAL A 11 8.30 47.32 -9.26
C VAL A 11 9.14 46.22 -8.59
N CYS A 12 9.72 46.45 -7.40
CA CYS A 12 10.42 45.42 -6.63
C CYS A 12 9.48 44.29 -6.16
N TRP A 13 8.22 44.62 -5.78
CA TRP A 13 7.24 43.58 -5.39
C TRP A 13 6.77 42.76 -6.60
N MET A 14 6.54 43.38 -7.75
CA MET A 14 6.20 42.67 -9.02
C MET A 14 7.35 41.77 -9.50
N LEU A 15 8.61 42.20 -9.39
CA LEU A 15 9.77 41.38 -9.75
C LEU A 15 9.98 40.20 -8.78
N ALA A 16 9.72 40.37 -7.51
CA ALA A 16 9.81 39.29 -6.51
C ALA A 16 8.70 38.23 -6.72
N VAL A 17 7.48 38.64 -7.10
CA VAL A 17 6.35 37.72 -7.37
C VAL A 17 6.57 36.92 -8.66
N LEU A 18 7.22 37.47 -9.68
CA LEU A 18 7.54 36.77 -10.93
C LEU A 18 8.79 35.88 -10.84
N ALA A 19 9.73 36.17 -9.94
CA ALA A 19 10.93 35.35 -9.74
C ALA A 19 10.64 34.00 -9.05
N GLY A 20 9.68 33.97 -8.15
CA GLY A 20 9.34 32.76 -7.39
C GLY A 20 9.01 31.55 -8.26
N PRO A 21 8.08 31.62 -9.23
CA PRO A 21 7.72 30.49 -10.10
C PRO A 21 8.87 29.97 -10.97
N VAL A 22 9.72 30.88 -11.45
CA VAL A 22 10.87 30.55 -12.31
C VAL A 22 11.95 29.80 -11.54
N PHE A 23 12.23 30.19 -10.29
CA PHE A 23 13.18 29.47 -9.43
C PHE A 23 12.67 28.09 -9.07
N ALA A 24 11.40 27.95 -8.69
CA ALA A 24 10.80 26.65 -8.36
C ALA A 24 10.84 25.69 -9.56
N GLN A 25 10.58 26.17 -10.77
CA GLN A 25 10.66 25.38 -11.99
C GLN A 25 12.10 24.91 -12.29
N LYS A 26 13.10 25.77 -12.07
CA LYS A 26 14.52 25.42 -12.26
C LYS A 26 14.96 24.34 -11.27
N GLU A 27 14.53 24.39 -10.01
CA GLU A 27 14.83 23.36 -9.00
C GLU A 27 14.24 22.03 -9.40
N LYS A 28 12.97 21.97 -9.83
CA LYS A 28 12.31 20.76 -10.35
C LYS A 28 13.06 20.16 -11.54
N THR A 29 13.43 20.96 -12.51
CA THR A 29 14.20 20.50 -13.67
C THR A 29 15.54 19.88 -13.26
N THR A 30 16.22 20.50 -12.27
CA THR A 30 17.48 19.97 -11.73
C THR A 30 17.29 18.60 -11.08
N VAL A 31 16.26 18.44 -10.26
CA VAL A 31 15.94 17.16 -9.57
C VAL A 31 15.61 16.06 -10.59
N VAL A 32 14.80 16.35 -11.61
CA VAL A 32 14.51 15.39 -12.68
C VAL A 32 15.79 14.96 -13.40
N ALA A 33 16.64 15.91 -13.79
CA ALA A 33 17.89 15.62 -14.48
C ALA A 33 18.88 14.80 -13.62
N GLN A 34 18.90 15.02 -12.30
CA GLN A 34 19.70 14.19 -11.38
C GLN A 34 19.20 12.75 -11.34
N LEU A 35 17.88 12.55 -11.24
CA LEU A 35 17.28 11.20 -11.26
C LEU A 35 17.54 10.50 -12.60
N ASP A 36 17.42 11.21 -13.74
CA ASP A 36 17.72 10.64 -15.06
C ASP A 36 19.17 10.14 -15.17
N LYS A 37 20.14 10.88 -14.64
CA LYS A 37 21.55 10.47 -14.60
C LYS A 37 21.78 9.19 -13.79
N GLN A 38 20.92 8.89 -12.80
CA GLN A 38 21.02 7.73 -11.93
C GLN A 38 20.18 6.53 -12.41
N TYR A 39 19.56 6.61 -13.59
CA TYR A 39 18.70 5.55 -14.15
C TYR A 39 19.34 4.15 -14.07
N HIS A 40 20.57 4.00 -14.54
CA HIS A 40 21.25 2.71 -14.55
C HIS A 40 21.57 2.18 -13.14
N HIS A 41 21.91 3.07 -12.21
CA HIS A 41 22.17 2.70 -10.83
C HIS A 41 20.91 2.15 -10.16
N TYR A 42 19.79 2.89 -10.22
CA TYR A 42 18.54 2.44 -9.61
C TYR A 42 17.92 1.23 -10.33
N SER A 43 18.06 1.13 -11.65
CA SER A 43 17.64 -0.05 -12.39
C SER A 43 18.42 -1.30 -11.97
N SER A 44 19.73 -1.18 -11.74
CA SER A 44 20.56 -2.27 -11.22
C SER A 44 20.17 -2.70 -9.83
N LEU A 45 19.89 -1.74 -8.93
CA LEU A 45 19.42 -2.03 -7.57
C LEU A 45 18.07 -2.72 -7.57
N ALA A 46 17.12 -2.23 -8.38
CA ALA A 46 15.80 -2.85 -8.53
C ALA A 46 15.88 -4.27 -9.09
N GLN A 47 16.79 -4.52 -10.02
CA GLN A 47 17.03 -5.86 -10.56
C GLN A 47 17.66 -6.81 -9.53
N GLN A 48 18.52 -6.32 -8.65
CA GLN A 48 19.06 -7.14 -7.55
C GLN A 48 17.94 -7.57 -6.61
N ILE A 49 17.06 -6.65 -6.18
CA ILE A 49 15.92 -6.95 -5.32
C ILE A 49 14.93 -7.89 -6.02
N TRP A 50 14.68 -7.67 -7.33
CA TRP A 50 13.83 -8.55 -8.13
C TRP A 50 14.31 -10.00 -8.11
N LYS A 51 15.62 -10.24 -8.11
CA LYS A 51 16.21 -11.59 -8.03
C LYS A 51 16.12 -12.21 -6.64
N LEU A 52 16.13 -11.40 -5.58
CA LEU A 52 16.00 -11.86 -4.20
C LEU A 52 14.59 -12.37 -3.92
N ALA A 53 13.57 -11.64 -4.35
CA ALA A 53 12.16 -11.97 -4.22
C ALA A 53 11.81 -12.55 -2.82
N GLU A 54 12.17 -11.82 -1.76
CA GLU A 54 12.00 -12.25 -0.37
C GLU A 54 10.55 -12.01 0.10
N PRO A 55 9.94 -12.97 0.83
CA PRO A 55 8.58 -12.81 1.36
C PRO A 55 8.51 -11.88 2.56
N GLY A 56 7.30 -11.42 2.87
CA GLY A 56 7.03 -10.51 3.98
C GLY A 56 7.59 -10.97 5.32
N TYR A 57 8.18 -10.02 6.08
CA TYR A 57 8.97 -10.17 7.30
C TYR A 57 10.28 -10.95 7.16
N LEU A 58 10.59 -11.45 5.96
CA LEU A 58 11.84 -12.15 5.64
C LEU A 58 12.66 -11.39 4.58
N GLU A 59 12.33 -10.13 4.29
CA GLU A 59 12.98 -9.25 3.31
C GLU A 59 14.36 -8.74 3.83
N HIS A 60 15.17 -9.61 4.40
CA HIS A 60 16.40 -9.22 5.09
C HIS A 60 17.43 -8.60 4.15
N GLN A 61 17.69 -9.22 3.00
CA GLN A 61 18.67 -8.72 2.04
C GLN A 61 18.15 -7.47 1.33
N THR A 62 16.88 -7.47 0.95
CA THR A 62 16.19 -6.32 0.33
C THR A 62 16.25 -5.10 1.25
N SER A 63 15.82 -5.25 2.49
CA SER A 63 15.86 -4.19 3.51
C SER A 63 17.29 -3.65 3.71
N ASN A 64 18.29 -4.55 3.82
CA ASN A 64 19.69 -4.16 3.96
C ASN A 64 20.22 -3.40 2.75
N LEU A 65 19.86 -3.78 1.52
CA LEU A 65 20.26 -3.06 0.31
C LEU A 65 19.72 -1.63 0.30
N LEU A 66 18.44 -1.45 0.61
CA LEU A 66 17.81 -0.12 0.66
C LEU A 66 18.40 0.74 1.79
N GLN A 67 18.61 0.16 2.97
CA GLN A 67 19.25 0.86 4.10
C GLN A 67 20.67 1.31 3.77
N LYS A 68 21.46 0.43 3.16
CA LYS A 68 22.86 0.74 2.76
C LYS A 68 22.91 1.88 1.76
N GLU A 69 22.02 1.88 0.75
CA GLU A 69 21.92 2.96 -0.22
C GLU A 69 21.65 4.31 0.46
N LEU A 70 20.66 4.35 1.35
CA LEU A 70 20.30 5.56 2.11
C LEU A 70 21.41 6.01 3.06
N GLN A 71 22.07 5.07 3.77
CA GLN A 71 23.17 5.37 4.68
C GLN A 71 24.36 5.99 3.96
N GLN A 72 24.71 5.47 2.78
CA GLN A 72 25.77 6.03 1.94
C GLN A 72 25.45 7.46 1.47
N GLN A 73 24.18 7.81 1.40
CA GLN A 73 23.71 9.15 1.06
C GLN A 73 23.53 10.06 2.29
N GLY A 74 23.91 9.61 3.49
CA GLY A 74 23.91 10.41 4.71
C GLY A 74 22.61 10.43 5.49
N PHE A 75 21.71 9.47 5.25
CA PHE A 75 20.56 9.27 6.12
C PHE A 75 20.95 8.56 7.41
N THR A 76 20.29 8.92 8.51
CA THR A 76 20.37 8.19 9.77
C THR A 76 19.33 7.08 9.76
N ILE A 77 19.73 5.84 10.01
CA ILE A 77 18.88 4.65 9.93
C ILE A 77 18.50 4.17 11.33
N THR A 78 17.20 3.90 11.53
CA THR A 78 16.67 3.14 12.66
C THR A 78 16.06 1.84 12.13
N THR A 79 16.54 0.71 12.61
CA THR A 79 16.16 -0.64 12.17
C THR A 79 15.15 -1.29 13.11
N SER A 80 14.52 -2.36 12.67
CA SER A 80 13.61 -3.21 13.48
C SER A 80 12.48 -2.43 14.13
N VAL A 81 11.92 -1.44 13.40
CA VAL A 81 10.84 -0.59 13.90
C VAL A 81 9.54 -1.37 14.08
N ALA A 82 8.79 -1.04 15.14
CA ALA A 82 7.53 -1.70 15.49
C ALA A 82 7.64 -3.25 15.62
N ASP A 83 8.74 -3.74 16.20
CA ASP A 83 9.06 -5.16 16.37
C ASP A 83 9.14 -5.97 15.05
N MET A 84 9.33 -5.30 13.92
CA MET A 84 9.49 -5.93 12.61
C MET A 84 10.95 -5.95 12.19
N PRO A 85 11.60 -7.14 12.06
CA PRO A 85 13.04 -7.25 11.81
C PRO A 85 13.52 -6.55 10.54
N THR A 86 12.69 -6.49 9.50
CA THR A 86 12.99 -5.91 8.19
C THR A 86 12.46 -4.48 8.01
N GLY A 87 11.65 -3.99 8.97
CA GLY A 87 11.16 -2.62 8.99
C GLY A 87 12.25 -1.63 9.41
N PHE A 88 12.32 -0.47 8.74
CA PHE A 88 13.29 0.57 9.08
C PHE A 88 12.77 1.98 8.77
N VAL A 89 13.41 2.97 9.39
CA VAL A 89 13.21 4.39 9.08
C VAL A 89 14.56 5.02 8.78
N ALA A 90 14.64 5.74 7.66
CA ALA A 90 15.77 6.54 7.27
C ALA A 90 15.40 8.02 7.31
N VAL A 91 16.17 8.84 8.03
CA VAL A 91 15.88 10.26 8.26
C VAL A 91 17.02 11.13 7.78
N TYR A 92 16.68 12.21 7.06
CA TYR A 92 17.60 13.28 6.73
C TYR A 92 16.97 14.66 6.96
N GLY A 93 17.77 15.62 7.41
CA GLY A 93 17.33 16.97 7.73
C GLY A 93 16.83 17.11 9.17
N LYS A 94 16.25 18.25 9.48
CA LYS A 94 15.71 18.59 10.81
C LYS A 94 14.63 19.64 10.73
N GLY A 95 13.70 19.60 11.67
CA GLY A 95 12.58 20.55 11.76
C GLY A 95 11.43 20.20 10.80
N SER A 96 10.48 21.11 10.74
CA SER A 96 9.26 20.96 9.93
C SER A 96 9.41 21.64 8.56
N PRO A 97 8.64 21.18 7.55
CA PRO A 97 7.74 20.04 7.63
C PRO A 97 8.48 18.70 7.62
N VAL A 98 7.82 17.65 8.12
CA VAL A 98 8.28 16.26 8.06
C VAL A 98 7.48 15.53 6.98
N ILE A 99 8.14 15.16 5.89
CA ILE A 99 7.53 14.41 4.78
C ILE A 99 8.06 12.98 4.80
N SER A 100 7.17 12.00 4.82
CA SER A 100 7.55 10.59 4.77
C SER A 100 7.23 9.99 3.39
N ILE A 101 8.11 9.10 2.91
CA ILE A 101 7.92 8.29 1.70
C ILE A 101 7.89 6.83 2.14
N LEU A 102 6.85 6.08 1.73
CA LEU A 102 6.74 4.64 2.00
C LEU A 102 7.54 3.85 0.98
N ALA A 103 8.05 2.67 1.39
CA ALA A 103 8.81 1.76 0.55
C ALA A 103 8.45 0.30 0.88
N GLU A 104 7.59 -0.31 0.07
CA GLU A 104 7.25 -1.73 0.15
C GLU A 104 8.38 -2.58 -0.46
N MET A 105 8.51 -3.85 -0.02
CA MET A 105 9.70 -4.65 -0.30
C MET A 105 9.42 -6.13 -0.56
N ASP A 106 8.27 -6.65 -0.17
CA ASP A 106 7.96 -8.07 -0.14
C ASP A 106 7.51 -8.64 -1.49
N ALA A 107 7.70 -9.95 -1.67
CA ALA A 107 7.36 -10.70 -2.87
C ALA A 107 6.25 -11.72 -2.61
N LEU A 108 5.57 -12.13 -3.67
CA LEU A 108 4.45 -13.06 -3.67
C LEU A 108 4.87 -14.50 -3.93
N PRO A 109 4.25 -15.50 -3.26
CA PRO A 109 4.57 -16.91 -3.45
C PRO A 109 4.14 -17.43 -4.83
N GLY A 110 4.89 -18.40 -5.36
CA GLY A 110 4.56 -19.13 -6.59
C GLY A 110 4.72 -18.34 -7.89
N LEU A 111 5.25 -17.13 -7.84
CA LEU A 111 5.36 -16.22 -8.97
C LEU A 111 6.77 -16.10 -9.55
N SER A 112 7.72 -16.95 -9.14
CA SER A 112 9.07 -16.95 -9.74
C SER A 112 9.00 -16.98 -11.27
N GLN A 113 9.71 -16.06 -11.93
CA GLN A 113 9.62 -15.85 -13.37
C GLN A 113 10.90 -15.16 -13.88
N ASP A 114 11.34 -15.52 -15.10
CA ASP A 114 12.37 -14.80 -15.84
C ASP A 114 11.78 -13.58 -16.58
N SER A 115 12.62 -12.60 -16.88
CA SER A 115 12.29 -11.38 -17.65
C SER A 115 12.10 -11.66 -19.14
N VAL A 116 11.20 -12.61 -19.48
CA VAL A 116 10.89 -13.04 -20.85
C VAL A 116 9.37 -13.04 -21.07
N PRO A 117 8.87 -12.84 -22.32
CA PRO A 117 7.45 -12.68 -22.58
C PRO A 117 6.66 -14.01 -22.65
N PHE A 118 7.14 -15.03 -21.96
CA PHE A 118 6.49 -16.34 -21.81
C PHE A 118 6.78 -16.93 -20.44
N ARG A 119 5.93 -17.85 -19.99
CA ARG A 119 6.08 -18.48 -18.68
C ARG A 119 7.39 -19.25 -18.58
N LYS A 120 8.31 -18.81 -17.71
CA LYS A 120 9.62 -19.42 -17.45
C LYS A 120 10.02 -19.18 -15.99
N PRO A 121 9.56 -20.01 -15.04
CA PRO A 121 9.99 -19.91 -13.66
C PRO A 121 11.51 -20.06 -13.52
N LEU A 122 12.16 -19.17 -12.79
CA LEU A 122 13.58 -19.33 -12.46
C LEU A 122 13.80 -20.45 -11.43
N VAL A 123 12.91 -20.51 -10.44
CA VAL A 123 12.86 -21.58 -9.44
C VAL A 123 11.40 -22.00 -9.27
N PRO A 124 11.04 -23.27 -9.46
CA PRO A 124 9.67 -23.74 -9.32
C PRO A 124 9.08 -23.40 -7.93
N ASN A 125 7.86 -22.88 -7.93
CA ASN A 125 7.09 -22.48 -6.74
C ASN A 125 7.73 -21.41 -5.84
N ALA A 126 8.87 -20.83 -6.23
CA ALA A 126 9.48 -19.75 -5.48
C ALA A 126 8.73 -18.41 -5.64
N TYR A 127 9.15 -17.44 -4.85
CA TYR A 127 8.56 -16.09 -4.83
C TYR A 127 8.94 -15.28 -6.08
N GLY A 128 8.13 -14.24 -6.37
CA GLY A 128 8.37 -13.27 -7.43
C GLY A 128 7.66 -11.96 -7.16
N HIS A 129 8.23 -10.85 -7.62
CA HIS A 129 7.66 -9.51 -7.45
C HIS A 129 6.50 -9.25 -8.42
N GLY A 130 5.37 -9.95 -8.23
CA GLY A 130 4.17 -9.81 -9.06
C GLY A 130 3.32 -8.58 -8.75
N CYS A 131 3.70 -7.81 -7.72
CA CYS A 131 3.16 -6.50 -7.36
C CYS A 131 4.19 -5.37 -7.56
N GLY A 132 5.41 -5.70 -8.01
CA GLY A 132 6.46 -4.74 -8.35
C GLY A 132 7.11 -4.05 -7.15
N HIS A 133 7.08 -4.64 -5.94
CA HIS A 133 7.66 -4.02 -4.75
C HIS A 133 9.19 -3.88 -4.82
N ASN A 134 9.88 -4.64 -5.67
CA ASN A 134 11.28 -4.38 -6.02
C ASN A 134 11.50 -2.99 -6.64
N LEU A 135 10.53 -2.52 -7.43
CA LEU A 135 10.51 -1.19 -8.02
C LEU A 135 10.04 -0.14 -7.01
N PHE A 136 8.99 -0.47 -6.23
CA PHE A 136 8.42 0.42 -5.24
C PHE A 136 9.50 0.87 -4.23
N GLY A 137 10.20 -0.07 -3.61
CA GLY A 137 11.26 0.23 -2.65
C GLY A 137 12.34 1.14 -3.24
N VAL A 138 12.86 0.79 -4.41
CA VAL A 138 13.96 1.53 -5.05
C VAL A 138 13.51 2.90 -5.58
N GLY A 139 12.33 3.00 -6.19
CA GLY A 139 11.78 4.28 -6.65
C GLY A 139 11.58 5.27 -5.50
N SER A 140 11.11 4.78 -4.35
CA SER A 140 10.97 5.56 -3.12
C SER A 140 12.32 6.02 -2.57
N VAL A 141 13.34 5.15 -2.54
CA VAL A 141 14.72 5.50 -2.17
C VAL A 141 15.28 6.58 -3.09
N ALA A 142 15.12 6.41 -4.41
CA ALA A 142 15.58 7.38 -5.39
C ALA A 142 14.93 8.77 -5.15
N ALA A 143 13.62 8.80 -4.89
CA ALA A 143 12.88 10.02 -4.57
C ALA A 143 13.41 10.67 -3.28
N ALA A 144 13.58 9.89 -2.20
CA ALA A 144 14.06 10.39 -0.92
C ALA A 144 15.47 11.01 -1.03
N ILE A 145 16.37 10.36 -1.78
CA ILE A 145 17.73 10.86 -2.03
C ILE A 145 17.70 12.17 -2.85
N ALA A 146 16.83 12.24 -3.86
CA ALA A 146 16.67 13.46 -4.66
C ALA A 146 16.14 14.63 -3.82
N VAL A 147 15.17 14.39 -2.94
CA VAL A 147 14.66 15.38 -1.98
C VAL A 147 15.75 15.81 -0.98
N LYS A 148 16.52 14.85 -0.43
CA LYS A 148 17.67 15.15 0.44
C LYS A 148 18.67 16.07 -0.25
N ASN A 149 19.01 15.79 -1.51
CA ASN A 149 19.95 16.63 -2.27
C ASN A 149 19.41 18.06 -2.49
N TYR A 150 18.09 18.16 -2.72
CA TYR A 150 17.40 19.45 -2.79
C TYR A 150 17.47 20.22 -1.46
N LEU A 151 17.15 19.59 -0.33
CA LEU A 151 17.22 20.26 0.99
C LEU A 151 18.64 20.71 1.30
N GLN A 152 19.64 19.88 0.99
CA GLN A 152 21.05 20.22 1.17
C GLN A 152 21.49 21.41 0.32
N ALA A 153 21.10 21.43 -0.96
CA ALA A 153 21.49 22.49 -1.90
C ALA A 153 20.77 23.81 -1.62
N SER A 154 19.50 23.76 -1.21
CA SER A 154 18.69 24.96 -0.95
C SER A 154 18.87 25.53 0.46
N GLY A 155 19.43 24.77 1.39
CA GLY A 155 19.54 25.15 2.81
C GLY A 155 18.19 25.28 3.52
N LYS A 156 17.11 24.78 2.93
CA LYS A 156 15.77 24.83 3.55
C LYS A 156 15.69 23.91 4.76
N SER A 157 14.99 24.36 5.79
CA SER A 157 14.61 23.54 6.94
C SER A 157 13.53 22.54 6.54
N GLY A 158 13.57 21.35 7.13
CA GLY A 158 12.59 20.29 6.96
C GLY A 158 13.24 18.92 7.09
N THR A 159 12.40 17.92 7.19
CA THR A 159 12.81 16.52 7.37
C THR A 159 12.20 15.65 6.28
N ILE A 160 13.04 14.90 5.59
CA ILE A 160 12.59 13.80 4.72
C ILE A 160 12.84 12.46 5.43
N GLN A 161 11.81 11.64 5.50
CA GLN A 161 11.87 10.27 6.01
C GLN A 161 11.58 9.30 4.88
N LEU A 162 12.32 8.19 4.81
CA LEU A 162 11.89 7.01 4.08
C LEU A 162 11.56 5.92 5.09
N VAL A 163 10.39 5.33 4.95
CA VAL A 163 9.89 4.26 5.81
C VAL A 163 9.86 2.97 5.01
N GLY A 164 10.77 2.05 5.30
CA GLY A 164 10.76 0.69 4.76
C GLY A 164 9.65 -0.11 5.44
N THR A 165 8.63 -0.45 4.65
CA THR A 165 7.38 -1.05 5.12
C THR A 165 7.31 -2.51 4.68
N PRO A 166 7.64 -3.48 5.56
CA PRO A 166 7.63 -4.90 5.24
C PRO A 166 6.21 -5.46 5.17
N ALA A 167 6.07 -6.60 4.49
CA ALA A 167 4.92 -7.50 4.57
C ALA A 167 3.57 -6.82 4.25
N GLU A 168 3.48 -6.10 3.13
CA GLU A 168 2.21 -5.57 2.63
C GLU A 168 1.28 -6.71 2.18
N GLU A 169 1.84 -7.74 1.55
CA GLU A 169 1.11 -8.83 0.92
C GLU A 169 0.51 -9.82 1.92
N GLY A 170 -0.77 -10.09 1.74
CA GLY A 170 -1.52 -11.08 2.51
C GLY A 170 -1.93 -10.61 3.91
N ALA A 171 -1.59 -11.39 4.95
CA ALA A 171 -1.96 -11.10 6.33
C ALA A 171 -0.89 -10.34 7.12
N GLY A 172 0.16 -9.83 6.44
CA GLY A 172 1.28 -9.15 7.07
C GLY A 172 0.90 -7.81 7.69
N GLY A 173 0.40 -6.89 6.87
CA GLY A 173 -0.11 -5.59 7.29
C GLY A 173 0.93 -4.73 8.04
N GLY A 174 2.18 -4.70 7.58
CA GLY A 174 3.30 -4.07 8.28
C GLY A 174 3.03 -2.61 8.68
N LYS A 175 2.36 -1.84 7.81
CA LYS A 175 2.07 -0.42 8.08
C LYS A 175 1.09 -0.22 9.24
N THR A 176 0.16 -1.15 9.47
CA THR A 176 -0.72 -1.13 10.64
C THR A 176 0.08 -1.12 11.95
N TYR A 177 1.17 -1.88 12.03
CA TYR A 177 2.03 -1.93 13.21
C TYR A 177 2.89 -0.67 13.36
N LEU A 178 3.34 -0.07 12.25
CA LEU A 178 4.02 1.23 12.26
C LEU A 178 3.11 2.35 12.80
N VAL A 179 1.84 2.36 12.38
CA VAL A 179 0.83 3.30 12.90
C VAL A 179 0.59 3.07 14.40
N LYS A 180 0.39 1.81 14.83
CA LYS A 180 0.24 1.46 16.26
C LYS A 180 1.43 1.92 17.11
N ALA A 181 2.63 1.88 16.55
CA ALA A 181 3.84 2.33 17.23
C ALA A 181 4.02 3.87 17.23
N GLY A 182 3.08 4.64 16.66
CA GLY A 182 3.14 6.11 16.63
C GLY A 182 4.18 6.68 15.67
N LEU A 183 4.65 5.88 14.69
CA LEU A 183 5.72 6.31 13.79
C LEU A 183 5.38 7.57 12.99
N PHE A 184 4.10 7.78 12.68
CA PHE A 184 3.62 8.89 11.88
C PHE A 184 3.12 10.10 12.68
N ASP A 185 3.17 10.08 14.02
CA ASP A 185 2.62 11.14 14.88
C ASP A 185 3.24 12.53 14.63
N LYS A 186 4.48 12.57 14.16
CA LYS A 186 5.20 13.82 13.84
C LYS A 186 5.30 14.08 12.34
N THR A 187 4.66 13.27 11.52
CA THR A 187 4.66 13.39 10.05
C THR A 187 3.61 14.37 9.60
N ASP A 188 3.96 15.29 8.69
CA ASP A 188 3.04 16.29 8.14
C ASP A 188 2.31 15.79 6.88
N ALA A 189 2.96 14.94 6.07
CA ALA A 189 2.35 14.25 4.93
C ALA A 189 3.12 12.97 4.60
N VAL A 190 2.41 11.98 4.04
CA VAL A 190 2.97 10.73 3.53
C VAL A 190 2.76 10.66 2.02
N LEU A 191 3.82 10.34 1.32
CA LEU A 191 3.83 10.09 -0.12
C LEU A 191 4.12 8.61 -0.37
N HIS A 192 3.41 8.03 -1.32
CA HIS A 192 3.68 6.68 -1.78
C HIS A 192 3.39 6.54 -3.27
N TRP A 193 3.68 5.40 -3.83
CA TRP A 193 3.28 5.05 -5.18
C TRP A 193 3.03 3.56 -5.28
N HIS A 194 2.43 3.10 -6.35
CA HIS A 194 2.27 1.67 -6.57
C HIS A 194 2.54 1.33 -8.04
N PRO A 195 3.29 0.26 -8.33
CA PRO A 195 3.40 -0.31 -9.66
C PRO A 195 2.02 -0.63 -10.26
N GLY A 196 1.88 -0.45 -11.57
CA GLY A 196 0.61 -0.65 -12.25
C GLY A 196 0.77 -0.76 -13.76
N ASP A 197 -0.35 -0.76 -14.46
CA ASP A 197 -0.40 -0.78 -15.93
C ASP A 197 -0.75 0.60 -16.54
N ALA A 198 -0.92 1.62 -15.70
CA ALA A 198 -1.27 2.98 -16.10
C ALA A 198 -0.71 4.01 -15.11
N ASN A 199 -0.55 5.27 -15.58
CA ASN A 199 -0.10 6.38 -14.76
C ASN A 199 -1.29 7.22 -14.27
N SER A 200 -1.49 7.31 -12.96
CA SER A 200 -2.60 8.07 -12.36
C SER A 200 -2.25 8.51 -10.93
N ALA A 201 -2.61 9.74 -10.58
CA ALA A 201 -2.62 10.21 -9.19
C ALA A 201 -4.04 10.55 -8.70
N SER A 202 -5.06 9.98 -9.35
CA SER A 202 -6.45 10.11 -8.90
C SER A 202 -6.62 9.51 -7.50
N PRO A 203 -7.22 10.25 -6.55
CA PRO A 203 -7.41 9.76 -5.20
C PRO A 203 -8.52 8.71 -5.15
N ALA A 204 -8.13 7.45 -5.04
CA ALA A 204 -9.04 6.33 -4.90
C ALA A 204 -9.05 5.82 -3.46
N SER A 205 -10.22 5.45 -2.94
CA SER A 205 -10.31 4.66 -1.71
C SER A 205 -10.05 3.18 -2.01
N SER A 206 -9.72 2.40 -0.97
CA SER A 206 -9.63 0.95 -1.01
C SER A 206 -10.71 0.32 -0.14
N LEU A 207 -10.78 -1.02 -0.06
CA LEU A 207 -11.68 -1.68 0.87
C LEU A 207 -11.04 -1.84 2.25
N ALA A 208 -11.76 -1.47 3.29
CA ALA A 208 -11.47 -1.94 4.64
C ALA A 208 -11.75 -3.44 4.74
N TYR A 209 -10.95 -4.20 5.48
CA TYR A 209 -11.24 -5.61 5.72
C TYR A 209 -10.84 -6.08 7.12
N ARG A 210 -11.43 -7.20 7.53
CA ARG A 210 -11.04 -7.96 8.73
C ARG A 210 -11.13 -9.44 8.45
N VAL A 211 -10.11 -10.18 8.92
CA VAL A 211 -10.05 -11.64 8.88
C VAL A 211 -10.02 -12.15 10.31
N ALA A 212 -10.83 -13.14 10.64
CA ALA A 212 -10.84 -13.74 11.96
C ALA A 212 -11.23 -15.22 11.91
N ASN A 213 -10.61 -16.01 12.81
CA ASN A 213 -11.06 -17.36 13.15
C ASN A 213 -12.10 -17.28 14.26
N PHE A 214 -13.20 -18.03 14.09
CA PHE A 214 -14.18 -18.32 15.12
C PHE A 214 -14.04 -19.78 15.51
N GLN A 215 -13.82 -20.04 16.78
CA GLN A 215 -13.59 -21.36 17.35
C GLN A 215 -14.74 -21.71 18.28
N PHE A 216 -15.29 -22.91 18.12
CA PHE A 216 -16.34 -23.44 18.95
C PHE A 216 -15.82 -24.68 19.68
N ASN A 217 -16.14 -24.77 20.98
CA ASN A 217 -15.80 -25.92 21.81
C ASN A 217 -17.11 -26.51 22.36
N GLY A 218 -17.29 -27.78 22.12
CA GLY A 218 -18.44 -28.59 22.52
C GLY A 218 -18.07 -29.73 23.44
N LEU A 219 -18.83 -30.85 23.34
CA LEU A 219 -18.60 -32.06 24.13
C LEU A 219 -18.62 -33.27 23.19
N ALA A 220 -17.54 -34.07 23.21
CA ALA A 220 -17.50 -35.31 22.45
C ALA A 220 -18.45 -36.37 23.04
N ALA A 221 -19.07 -37.16 22.18
CA ALA A 221 -19.86 -38.32 22.56
C ALA A 221 -19.84 -39.34 21.43
N HIS A 222 -20.19 -40.62 21.72
CA HIS A 222 -20.39 -41.60 20.69
C HIS A 222 -21.67 -41.32 19.92
N ALA A 223 -21.54 -40.93 18.64
CA ALA A 223 -22.65 -40.38 17.83
C ALA A 223 -23.86 -41.33 17.67
N ALA A 224 -23.66 -42.63 17.79
CA ALA A 224 -24.76 -43.63 17.73
C ALA A 224 -25.22 -44.11 19.08
N ALA A 225 -24.33 -44.23 20.09
CA ALA A 225 -24.65 -44.86 21.37
C ALA A 225 -25.15 -43.86 22.43
N ALA A 226 -24.71 -42.62 22.40
CA ALA A 226 -25.05 -41.59 23.38
C ALA A 226 -24.98 -40.18 22.82
N PRO A 227 -25.63 -39.88 21.65
CA PRO A 227 -25.55 -38.55 21.01
C PRO A 227 -26.07 -37.42 21.91
N GLU A 228 -27.04 -37.71 22.79
CA GLU A 228 -27.64 -36.78 23.74
C GLU A 228 -26.63 -36.22 24.78
N LYS A 229 -25.49 -36.90 24.98
CA LYS A 229 -24.39 -36.45 25.85
C LYS A 229 -23.40 -35.54 25.14
N GLY A 230 -23.46 -35.46 23.83
CA GLY A 230 -22.61 -34.60 23.02
C GLY A 230 -23.15 -33.18 22.84
N ARG A 231 -22.25 -32.25 22.51
CA ARG A 231 -22.55 -30.90 22.01
C ARG A 231 -21.63 -30.67 20.82
N SER A 232 -22.22 -30.65 19.63
CA SER A 232 -21.43 -30.56 18.40
C SER A 232 -20.93 -29.15 18.15
N ALA A 233 -19.62 -28.95 18.17
CA ALA A 233 -18.98 -27.72 17.77
C ALA A 233 -19.15 -27.46 16.25
N LEU A 234 -19.25 -28.49 15.42
CA LEU A 234 -19.55 -28.36 14.00
C LEU A 234 -20.94 -27.79 13.77
N ASP A 235 -21.97 -28.23 14.51
CA ASP A 235 -23.32 -27.70 14.41
C ASP A 235 -23.36 -26.21 14.76
N ALA A 236 -22.52 -25.75 15.70
CA ALA A 236 -22.35 -24.33 16.00
C ALA A 236 -21.75 -23.55 14.82
N VAL A 237 -20.76 -24.09 14.12
CA VAL A 237 -20.20 -23.49 12.87
C VAL A 237 -21.27 -23.46 11.80
N GLU A 238 -22.02 -24.53 11.58
CA GLU A 238 -23.10 -24.55 10.58
C GLU A 238 -24.21 -23.57 10.91
N ALA A 239 -24.64 -23.47 12.16
CA ALA A 239 -25.63 -22.49 12.63
C ALA A 239 -25.13 -21.05 12.40
N MET A 240 -23.87 -20.76 12.73
CA MET A 240 -23.25 -19.46 12.44
C MET A 240 -23.27 -19.16 10.95
N ASN A 241 -22.81 -20.09 10.11
CA ASN A 241 -22.75 -19.92 8.65
C ASN A 241 -24.14 -19.71 8.06
N TYR A 242 -25.16 -20.44 8.54
CA TYR A 242 -26.54 -20.27 8.11
C TYR A 242 -27.07 -18.87 8.44
N MET A 243 -26.92 -18.42 9.70
CA MET A 243 -27.37 -17.08 10.10
C MET A 243 -26.60 -15.97 9.39
N VAL A 244 -25.31 -16.13 9.09
CA VAL A 244 -24.54 -15.18 8.28
C VAL A 244 -25.07 -15.12 6.86
N ASN A 245 -25.47 -16.25 6.26
CA ASN A 245 -26.06 -16.26 4.92
C ASN A 245 -27.41 -15.53 4.89
N LEU A 246 -28.22 -15.61 5.94
CA LEU A 246 -29.44 -14.79 6.08
C LEU A 246 -29.10 -13.30 6.22
N MET A 247 -28.05 -12.96 6.98
CA MET A 247 -27.59 -11.56 7.15
C MET A 247 -27.16 -10.93 5.82
N ARG A 248 -26.63 -11.69 4.87
CA ARG A 248 -26.18 -11.18 3.54
C ARG A 248 -27.27 -10.43 2.77
N GLU A 249 -28.54 -10.81 2.94
CA GLU A 249 -29.67 -10.12 2.33
C GLU A 249 -29.93 -8.71 2.93
N HIS A 250 -29.30 -8.41 4.08
CA HIS A 250 -29.55 -7.22 4.89
C HIS A 250 -28.28 -6.41 5.15
N VAL A 251 -27.32 -6.44 4.22
CA VAL A 251 -26.12 -5.59 4.16
C VAL A 251 -26.06 -4.89 2.81
N THR A 252 -25.24 -3.83 2.71
CA THR A 252 -25.06 -3.13 1.43
C THR A 252 -24.49 -4.05 0.36
N SER A 253 -24.86 -3.86 -0.91
CA SER A 253 -24.38 -4.66 -2.04
C SER A 253 -22.86 -4.61 -2.24
N THR A 254 -22.20 -3.61 -1.66
CA THR A 254 -20.75 -3.43 -1.68
C THR A 254 -20.01 -4.24 -0.60
N THR A 255 -20.75 -4.78 0.39
CA THR A 255 -20.18 -5.67 1.41
C THR A 255 -19.79 -7.03 0.80
N ARG A 256 -18.68 -7.60 1.25
CA ARG A 256 -18.26 -8.96 0.91
C ARG A 256 -17.99 -9.74 2.20
N ILE A 257 -18.62 -10.91 2.31
CA ILE A 257 -18.43 -11.82 3.46
C ILE A 257 -18.12 -13.20 2.88
N HIS A 258 -16.93 -13.71 3.18
CA HIS A 258 -16.51 -15.06 2.76
C HIS A 258 -16.08 -15.85 3.98
N TYR A 259 -16.22 -17.18 3.92
CA TYR A 259 -15.72 -18.05 4.99
C TYR A 259 -15.21 -19.37 4.44
N VAL A 260 -14.40 -20.02 5.24
CA VAL A 260 -13.96 -21.41 5.03
C VAL A 260 -13.95 -22.13 6.36
N ILE A 261 -14.48 -23.34 6.42
CA ILE A 261 -14.37 -24.20 7.59
C ILE A 261 -12.96 -24.79 7.62
N LYS A 262 -12.19 -24.44 8.64
CA LYS A 262 -10.79 -24.88 8.82
C LYS A 262 -10.73 -26.24 9.50
N LYS A 263 -11.63 -26.48 10.47
CA LYS A 263 -11.76 -27.72 11.21
C LYS A 263 -13.24 -28.02 11.49
N GLY A 264 -13.69 -29.24 11.26
CA GLY A 264 -15.09 -29.65 11.41
C GLY A 264 -15.27 -31.05 12.03
N GLY A 265 -14.24 -31.56 12.72
CA GLY A 265 -14.22 -32.93 13.24
C GLY A 265 -13.32 -33.87 12.43
N LEU A 266 -13.14 -35.08 12.92
CA LEU A 266 -12.23 -36.07 12.33
C LEU A 266 -12.95 -37.28 11.74
N THR A 267 -14.08 -37.69 12.35
CA THR A 267 -14.84 -38.90 11.96
C THR A 267 -16.29 -38.75 12.36
N SER A 268 -17.21 -39.32 11.56
CA SER A 268 -18.67 -39.17 11.74
C SER A 268 -19.26 -39.92 12.93
N ASN A 269 -18.54 -40.86 13.53
CA ASN A 269 -19.01 -41.64 14.68
C ASN A 269 -18.68 -41.00 16.05
N ILE A 270 -18.07 -39.80 16.03
CA ILE A 270 -17.78 -39.00 17.23
C ILE A 270 -18.41 -37.63 17.03
N VAL A 271 -19.20 -37.15 18.00
CA VAL A 271 -19.70 -35.75 18.01
C VAL A 271 -18.50 -34.82 18.13
N PRO A 272 -18.28 -33.88 17.17
CA PRO A 272 -17.12 -33.00 17.20
C PRO A 272 -17.13 -32.05 18.40
N ASP A 273 -16.11 -32.10 19.24
CA ASP A 273 -15.92 -31.22 20.39
C ASP A 273 -15.15 -29.96 20.11
N PHE A 274 -14.59 -29.85 18.90
CA PHE A 274 -13.93 -28.65 18.40
C PHE A 274 -14.22 -28.41 16.90
N ALA A 275 -14.56 -27.18 16.54
CA ALA A 275 -14.65 -26.73 15.14
C ALA A 275 -14.17 -25.29 15.00
N GLU A 276 -13.65 -24.96 13.81
CA GLU A 276 -13.10 -23.64 13.50
C GLU A 276 -13.52 -23.20 12.10
N VAL A 277 -13.99 -21.95 11.99
CA VAL A 277 -14.33 -21.30 10.73
C VAL A 277 -13.61 -19.95 10.64
N GLU A 278 -12.94 -19.69 9.51
CA GLU A 278 -12.34 -18.40 9.18
C GLU A 278 -13.32 -17.56 8.38
N TYR A 279 -13.50 -16.31 8.78
CA TYR A 279 -14.28 -15.30 8.07
C TYR A 279 -13.42 -14.16 7.57
N THR A 280 -13.66 -13.72 6.34
CA THR A 280 -13.16 -12.46 5.78
C THR A 280 -14.34 -11.56 5.45
N ILE A 281 -14.35 -10.36 6.01
CA ILE A 281 -15.32 -9.29 5.73
C ILE A 281 -14.59 -8.16 5.03
N ARG A 282 -15.20 -7.59 3.97
CA ARG A 282 -14.74 -6.38 3.28
C ARG A 282 -15.88 -5.38 3.13
N HIS A 283 -15.55 -4.10 3.30
CA HIS A 283 -16.50 -3.00 3.13
C HIS A 283 -15.77 -1.75 2.60
N PRO A 284 -16.42 -0.88 1.79
CA PRO A 284 -15.82 0.36 1.31
C PRO A 284 -15.39 1.35 2.40
N THR A 285 -15.96 1.25 3.61
CA THR A 285 -15.63 2.11 4.75
C THR A 285 -15.34 1.29 6.00
N ALA A 286 -14.43 1.77 6.84
CA ALA A 286 -14.12 1.16 8.13
C ALA A 286 -15.35 1.15 9.06
N GLN A 287 -16.17 2.22 9.04
CA GLN A 287 -17.41 2.26 9.82
C GLN A 287 -18.37 1.14 9.45
N GLY A 288 -18.65 0.96 8.15
CA GLY A 288 -19.55 -0.10 7.70
C GLY A 288 -18.98 -1.50 7.97
N LEU A 289 -17.64 -1.65 7.92
CA LEU A 289 -16.99 -2.88 8.36
C LEU A 289 -17.26 -3.19 9.83
N GLU A 290 -17.16 -2.20 10.72
CA GLU A 290 -17.43 -2.35 12.15
C GLU A 290 -18.92 -2.68 12.45
N GLU A 291 -19.84 -2.09 11.70
CA GLU A 291 -21.27 -2.41 11.81
C GLU A 291 -21.55 -3.88 11.44
N VAL A 292 -20.97 -4.36 10.32
CA VAL A 292 -21.11 -5.77 9.90
C VAL A 292 -20.39 -6.70 10.88
N TRP A 293 -19.22 -6.33 11.37
CA TRP A 293 -18.49 -7.08 12.39
C TRP A 293 -19.30 -7.26 13.68
N GLY A 294 -19.91 -6.19 14.18
CA GLY A 294 -20.76 -6.26 15.37
C GLY A 294 -21.95 -7.21 15.21
N ARG A 295 -22.52 -7.29 14.00
CA ARG A 295 -23.59 -8.26 13.67
C ARG A 295 -23.06 -9.70 13.59
N LEU A 296 -21.87 -9.90 13.00
CA LEU A 296 -21.22 -11.21 12.93
C LEU A 296 -20.91 -11.75 14.34
N MET A 297 -20.43 -10.91 15.23
CA MET A 297 -20.18 -11.27 16.63
C MET A 297 -21.44 -11.74 17.36
N LYS A 298 -22.57 -11.06 17.16
CA LYS A 298 -23.85 -11.46 17.73
C LYS A 298 -24.32 -12.82 17.19
N ILE A 299 -24.12 -13.06 15.89
CA ILE A 299 -24.45 -14.34 15.27
C ILE A 299 -23.60 -15.47 15.85
N ALA A 300 -22.27 -15.26 16.01
CA ALA A 300 -21.39 -16.26 16.60
C ALA A 300 -21.78 -16.62 18.05
N GLN A 301 -22.14 -15.59 18.86
CA GLN A 301 -22.66 -15.78 20.21
C GLN A 301 -23.99 -16.55 20.23
N ALA A 302 -24.91 -16.21 19.33
CA ALA A 302 -26.21 -16.88 19.21
C ALA A 302 -26.06 -18.35 18.77
N ALA A 303 -25.12 -18.66 17.86
CA ALA A 303 -24.81 -20.02 17.46
C ALA A 303 -24.29 -20.85 18.64
N ALA A 304 -23.35 -20.30 19.42
CA ALA A 304 -22.84 -20.97 20.62
C ALA A 304 -23.93 -21.22 21.65
N LEU A 305 -24.78 -20.21 21.90
CA LEU A 305 -25.90 -20.31 22.86
C LEU A 305 -26.89 -21.41 22.42
N GLY A 306 -27.28 -21.42 21.15
CA GLY A 306 -28.28 -22.35 20.63
C GLY A 306 -27.79 -23.79 20.55
N THR A 307 -26.49 -24.04 20.46
CA THR A 307 -25.87 -25.37 20.41
C THR A 307 -25.27 -25.80 21.73
N GLU A 308 -25.41 -25.00 22.79
CA GLU A 308 -24.83 -25.21 24.10
C GLU A 308 -23.29 -25.46 24.06
N THR A 309 -22.60 -24.73 23.15
CA THR A 309 -21.13 -24.71 22.99
C THR A 309 -20.55 -23.42 23.54
N THR A 310 -19.22 -23.33 23.62
CA THR A 310 -18.54 -22.07 23.94
C THR A 310 -17.84 -21.53 22.68
N MET A 311 -17.82 -20.19 22.53
CA MET A 311 -17.20 -19.52 21.37
C MET A 311 -16.06 -18.62 21.82
N SER A 312 -14.94 -18.70 21.10
CA SER A 312 -13.88 -17.70 21.10
C SER A 312 -13.56 -17.25 19.68
N HIS A 313 -12.88 -16.12 19.53
CA HIS A 313 -12.41 -15.68 18.23
C HIS A 313 -11.01 -15.08 18.32
N GLU A 314 -10.28 -15.13 17.19
CA GLU A 314 -8.99 -14.49 17.01
C GLU A 314 -9.02 -13.67 15.73
N VAL A 315 -8.75 -12.35 15.84
CA VAL A 315 -8.58 -11.49 14.65
C VAL A 315 -7.18 -11.74 14.08
N LEU A 316 -7.12 -12.17 12.83
CA LEU A 316 -5.88 -12.49 12.14
C LEU A 316 -5.29 -11.29 11.39
N ALA A 317 -6.15 -10.44 10.80
CA ALA A 317 -5.77 -9.23 10.09
C ALA A 317 -6.93 -8.23 10.11
N GLY A 318 -6.61 -6.95 9.95
CA GLY A 318 -7.61 -5.89 9.82
C GLY A 318 -6.95 -4.62 9.35
N LEU A 319 -7.51 -4.04 8.26
CA LEU A 319 -7.02 -2.81 7.64
C LEU A 319 -8.16 -1.83 7.43
N TYR A 320 -7.86 -0.55 7.61
CA TYR A 320 -8.72 0.54 7.20
C TYR A 320 -8.79 0.65 5.67
N ASN A 321 -9.89 1.18 5.15
CA ASN A 321 -9.92 1.68 3.78
C ASN A 321 -8.97 2.87 3.64
N LEU A 322 -8.35 3.04 2.47
CA LEU A 322 -7.57 4.24 2.17
C LEU A 322 -8.50 5.47 2.18
N LEU A 323 -8.11 6.48 2.92
CA LEU A 323 -8.82 7.75 3.03
C LEU A 323 -8.20 8.75 2.07
N PRO A 324 -8.85 9.10 0.96
CA PRO A 324 -8.31 10.02 -0.04
C PRO A 324 -8.03 11.41 0.52
N ASN A 325 -6.93 12.05 0.04
CA ASN A 325 -6.66 13.47 0.27
C ASN A 325 -6.57 14.19 -1.07
N GLU A 326 -7.62 14.91 -1.44
CA GLU A 326 -7.76 15.55 -2.75
C GLU A 326 -6.76 16.69 -2.93
N THR A 327 -6.45 17.44 -1.88
CA THR A 327 -5.47 18.53 -1.87
C THR A 327 -4.10 18.01 -2.32
N LEU A 328 -3.62 16.94 -1.73
CA LEU A 328 -2.34 16.33 -2.10
C LEU A 328 -2.41 15.65 -3.47
N ALA A 329 -3.52 15.01 -3.80
CA ALA A 329 -3.69 14.30 -5.07
C ALA A 329 -3.65 15.26 -6.29
N LYS A 330 -4.27 16.43 -6.19
CA LYS A 330 -4.18 17.47 -7.24
C LYS A 330 -2.75 17.94 -7.43
N LEU A 331 -1.99 18.11 -6.35
CA LEU A 331 -0.59 18.48 -6.43
C LEU A 331 0.25 17.38 -7.09
N MET A 332 0.03 16.14 -6.71
CA MET A 332 0.74 14.99 -7.28
C MET A 332 0.38 14.78 -8.76
N GLN A 333 -0.89 14.91 -9.13
CA GLN A 333 -1.35 14.83 -10.53
C GLN A 333 -0.64 15.86 -11.40
N LYS A 334 -0.56 17.11 -10.95
CA LYS A 334 0.17 18.18 -11.66
C LYS A 334 1.65 17.83 -11.89
N ASN A 335 2.30 17.23 -10.90
CA ASN A 335 3.69 16.79 -11.01
C ASN A 335 3.84 15.56 -11.92
N LEU A 336 2.89 14.63 -11.88
CA LEU A 336 2.85 13.48 -12.79
C LEU A 336 2.69 13.93 -14.24
N GLU A 337 1.80 14.89 -14.51
CA GLU A 337 1.63 15.50 -15.84
C GLU A 337 2.91 16.22 -16.34
N GLN A 338 3.65 16.86 -15.44
CA GLN A 338 4.94 17.48 -15.76
C GLN A 338 6.02 16.45 -16.08
N VAL A 339 6.05 15.32 -15.39
CA VAL A 339 7.01 14.23 -15.60
C VAL A 339 6.68 13.45 -16.87
N GLY A 340 5.40 13.18 -17.11
CA GLY A 340 4.92 12.34 -18.19
C GLY A 340 5.10 10.84 -17.93
N GLY A 341 4.52 10.01 -18.79
CA GLY A 341 4.59 8.56 -18.70
C GLY A 341 5.77 7.95 -19.46
N ASN A 342 5.76 6.63 -19.53
CA ASN A 342 6.85 5.82 -20.07
C ASN A 342 6.62 5.51 -21.56
N ARG A 343 7.57 5.84 -22.44
CA ARG A 343 7.56 5.48 -23.86
C ARG A 343 8.40 4.22 -24.11
N TYR A 344 7.82 3.27 -24.79
CA TYR A 344 8.49 2.01 -25.16
C TYR A 344 9.42 2.21 -26.36
N SER A 345 10.59 1.60 -26.30
CA SER A 345 11.45 1.36 -27.46
C SER A 345 10.88 0.24 -28.35
N ASP A 346 11.45 0.05 -29.55
CA ASP A 346 11.01 -1.03 -30.44
C ASP A 346 11.10 -2.41 -29.77
N ARG A 347 12.20 -2.68 -29.03
CA ARG A 347 12.40 -3.93 -28.28
C ARG A 347 11.36 -4.11 -27.17
N GLU A 348 11.03 -3.07 -26.45
CA GLU A 348 9.99 -3.09 -25.40
C GLU A 348 8.60 -3.26 -26.00
N THR A 349 8.34 -2.66 -27.16
CA THR A 349 7.09 -2.83 -27.91
C THR A 349 6.93 -4.26 -28.41
N GLU A 350 8.01 -4.88 -28.90
CA GLU A 350 7.98 -6.29 -29.29
C GLU A 350 7.70 -7.21 -28.11
N PHE A 351 8.40 -7.02 -26.99
CA PHE A 351 8.13 -7.73 -25.73
C PHE A 351 6.68 -7.55 -25.28
N ALA A 352 6.18 -6.30 -25.28
CA ALA A 352 4.82 -5.99 -24.89
C ALA A 352 3.77 -6.67 -25.77
N ASN A 353 3.98 -6.70 -27.08
CA ASN A 353 3.10 -7.40 -28.02
C ASN A 353 3.11 -8.92 -27.82
N GLN A 354 4.24 -9.51 -27.42
CA GLN A 354 4.31 -10.94 -27.11
C GLN A 354 3.61 -11.27 -25.80
N ILE A 355 3.87 -10.51 -24.73
CA ILE A 355 3.28 -10.79 -23.41
C ILE A 355 1.76 -10.59 -23.40
N ARG A 356 1.24 -9.61 -24.16
CA ARG A 356 -0.20 -9.38 -24.30
C ARG A 356 -0.95 -10.58 -24.89
N LYS A 357 -0.33 -11.39 -25.74
CA LYS A 357 -0.93 -12.63 -26.28
C LYS A 357 -1.20 -13.68 -25.21
N THR A 358 -0.58 -13.55 -24.03
CA THR A 358 -0.75 -14.47 -22.90
C THR A 358 -1.76 -13.97 -21.88
N VAL A 359 -2.28 -12.75 -22.04
CA VAL A 359 -3.30 -12.16 -21.15
C VAL A 359 -4.68 -12.59 -21.65
N ASN A 360 -5.47 -13.19 -20.77
CA ASN A 360 -6.83 -13.59 -21.07
C ASN A 360 -7.79 -12.42 -20.81
N ALA A 361 -7.98 -11.57 -21.83
CA ALA A 361 -8.93 -10.46 -21.79
C ALA A 361 -9.50 -10.21 -23.19
N ASP A 362 -10.81 -9.94 -23.27
CA ASP A 362 -11.50 -9.66 -24.53
C ASP A 362 -11.01 -8.38 -25.21
N GLN A 363 -10.65 -7.38 -24.41
CA GLN A 363 -10.09 -6.11 -24.88
C GLN A 363 -8.94 -5.66 -23.98
N LEU A 364 -7.81 -5.35 -24.61
CA LEU A 364 -6.65 -4.79 -23.91
C LEU A 364 -6.50 -3.31 -24.22
N PRO A 365 -6.12 -2.47 -23.22
CA PRO A 365 -5.81 -1.07 -23.46
C PRO A 365 -4.71 -0.91 -24.52
N PRO A 366 -4.66 0.23 -25.24
CA PRO A 366 -3.57 0.48 -26.18
C PRO A 366 -2.22 0.56 -25.47
N LEU A 367 -1.12 0.16 -26.13
CA LEU A 367 0.22 0.25 -25.53
C LEU A 367 0.64 1.68 -25.21
N SER A 368 0.07 2.70 -25.92
CA SER A 368 0.29 4.12 -25.62
C SER A 368 -0.14 4.51 -24.21
N GLN A 369 -1.06 3.75 -23.56
CA GLN A 369 -1.48 4.01 -22.18
C GLN A 369 -0.30 4.10 -21.19
N ALA A 370 0.80 3.39 -21.45
CA ALA A 370 2.00 3.49 -20.63
C ALA A 370 2.66 4.89 -20.68
N ALA A 371 2.44 5.65 -21.77
CA ALA A 371 2.92 7.02 -21.92
C ALA A 371 1.87 8.06 -21.50
N ASP A 372 0.60 7.69 -21.46
CA ASP A 372 -0.50 8.59 -21.15
C ASP A 372 -0.66 8.76 -19.64
N ILE A 373 -1.06 9.96 -19.23
CA ILE A 373 -1.51 10.22 -17.85
C ILE A 373 -3.03 10.12 -17.84
N GLN A 374 -3.56 9.25 -16.96
CA GLN A 374 -5.00 9.05 -16.86
C GLN A 374 -5.72 10.32 -16.39
N PRO A 375 -6.91 10.61 -16.92
CA PRO A 375 -7.71 11.72 -16.45
C PRO A 375 -7.96 11.67 -14.95
N TYR A 376 -7.81 12.81 -14.28
CA TYR A 376 -8.09 12.92 -12.85
C TYR A 376 -9.55 12.61 -12.53
N ARG A 377 -9.78 11.69 -11.61
CA ARG A 377 -11.13 11.24 -11.21
C ARG A 377 -11.23 11.25 -9.69
N LEU A 378 -12.42 11.62 -9.20
CA LEU A 378 -12.78 11.59 -7.79
C LEU A 378 -13.74 10.44 -7.49
N ASN A 379 -13.88 10.12 -6.20
CA ASN A 379 -14.87 9.19 -5.66
C ASN A 379 -14.79 7.76 -6.23
N SER A 380 -13.61 7.34 -6.67
CA SER A 380 -13.39 5.95 -7.03
C SER A 380 -13.06 5.10 -5.80
N VAL A 381 -13.56 3.86 -5.80
CA VAL A 381 -13.23 2.85 -4.79
C VAL A 381 -12.61 1.66 -5.50
N GLY A 382 -11.37 1.35 -5.17
CA GLY A 382 -10.70 0.16 -5.67
C GLY A 382 -11.30 -1.12 -5.09
N SER A 383 -11.13 -2.23 -5.79
CA SER A 383 -11.58 -3.56 -5.34
C SER A 383 -10.59 -4.25 -4.40
N ALA A 384 -9.37 -3.73 -4.28
CA ALA A 384 -8.32 -4.25 -3.42
C ALA A 384 -8.29 -3.55 -2.04
N SER A 385 -7.49 -4.08 -1.13
CA SER A 385 -7.16 -3.48 0.16
C SER A 385 -5.65 -3.25 0.22
N THR A 386 -5.20 -2.27 0.99
CA THR A 386 -3.78 -2.02 1.29
C THR A 386 -3.64 -1.49 2.71
N ASP A 387 -2.55 -1.81 3.36
CA ASP A 387 -2.25 -1.31 4.71
C ASP A 387 -1.81 0.17 4.74
N VAL A 388 -1.61 0.81 3.57
CA VAL A 388 -1.56 2.28 3.42
C VAL A 388 -2.86 2.93 3.94
N GLY A 389 -3.97 2.17 3.90
CA GLY A 389 -5.23 2.59 4.51
C GLY A 389 -5.03 3.10 5.93
N ASP A 390 -4.43 2.31 6.81
CA ASP A 390 -4.19 2.68 8.22
C ASP A 390 -3.38 3.97 8.36
N VAL A 391 -2.35 4.17 7.54
CA VAL A 391 -1.54 5.39 7.50
C VAL A 391 -2.40 6.60 7.14
N SER A 392 -3.29 6.47 6.16
CA SER A 392 -4.12 7.57 5.65
C SER A 392 -5.12 8.12 6.66
N TRP A 393 -5.46 7.36 7.71
CA TRP A 393 -6.35 7.80 8.79
C TRP A 393 -5.62 8.61 9.87
N VAL A 394 -4.30 8.57 9.93
CA VAL A 394 -3.52 9.28 10.97
C VAL A 394 -2.76 10.48 10.41
N VAL A 395 -2.39 10.46 9.14
CA VAL A 395 -1.64 11.53 8.47
C VAL A 395 -2.12 11.74 7.02
N PRO A 396 -2.15 12.98 6.49
CA PRO A 396 -2.50 13.22 5.09
C PRO A 396 -1.61 12.39 4.16
N THR A 397 -2.22 11.51 3.35
CA THR A 397 -1.51 10.53 2.54
C THR A 397 -1.95 10.62 1.10
N VAL A 398 -1.01 10.53 0.17
CA VAL A 398 -1.28 10.51 -1.26
C VAL A 398 -0.34 9.55 -1.99
N GLY A 399 -0.88 8.88 -2.99
CA GLY A 399 -0.12 7.99 -3.86
C GLY A 399 -0.42 8.21 -5.34
N LEU A 400 0.47 7.65 -6.18
CA LEU A 400 0.24 7.50 -7.61
C LEU A 400 0.43 6.05 -8.03
N SER A 401 -0.25 5.64 -9.11
CA SER A 401 0.13 4.46 -9.88
C SER A 401 1.06 4.87 -11.01
N ALA A 402 2.09 4.08 -11.29
CA ALA A 402 2.98 4.27 -12.43
C ALA A 402 3.01 2.99 -13.29
N ALA A 403 3.03 3.17 -14.63
CA ALA A 403 3.05 2.07 -15.57
C ALA A 403 4.41 1.35 -15.54
N THR A 404 4.52 0.29 -14.76
CA THR A 404 5.69 -0.59 -14.63
C THR A 404 5.53 -1.90 -15.38
N TRP A 405 4.32 -2.26 -15.74
CA TRP A 405 4.05 -3.38 -16.63
C TRP A 405 3.19 -2.99 -17.82
N VAL A 406 3.10 -3.88 -18.76
CA VAL A 406 2.42 -3.64 -20.04
C VAL A 406 0.94 -3.41 -19.80
N PRO A 407 0.31 -2.38 -20.44
CA PRO A 407 -1.13 -2.11 -20.31
C PRO A 407 -2.00 -3.34 -20.54
N GLY A 408 -2.86 -3.61 -19.54
CA GLY A 408 -3.75 -4.77 -19.49
C GLY A 408 -3.17 -6.01 -18.82
N VAL A 409 -1.90 -6.02 -18.44
CA VAL A 409 -1.31 -7.10 -17.60
C VAL A 409 -1.87 -6.98 -16.18
N PRO A 410 -2.43 -8.05 -15.62
CA PRO A 410 -2.95 -8.02 -14.26
C PRO A 410 -1.81 -8.05 -13.22
N ALA A 411 -2.02 -7.38 -12.10
CA ALA A 411 -1.19 -7.56 -10.90
C ALA A 411 -1.23 -9.04 -10.43
N HIS A 412 -0.26 -9.43 -9.60
CA HIS A 412 -0.14 -10.79 -9.05
C HIS A 412 -0.05 -11.87 -10.14
N SER A 413 0.59 -11.54 -11.26
CA SER A 413 0.79 -12.45 -12.39
C SER A 413 2.27 -12.61 -12.73
N TRP A 414 2.61 -13.73 -13.39
CA TRP A 414 3.96 -13.93 -13.89
C TRP A 414 4.33 -12.88 -14.96
N GLN A 415 3.34 -12.36 -15.68
CA GLN A 415 3.51 -11.30 -16.67
C GLN A 415 4.01 -9.99 -16.03
N ALA A 416 3.43 -9.61 -14.87
CA ALA A 416 3.89 -8.47 -14.10
C ALA A 416 5.34 -8.69 -13.64
N VAL A 417 5.65 -9.86 -13.05
CA VAL A 417 7.04 -10.20 -12.64
C VAL A 417 8.03 -10.07 -13.80
N ALA A 418 7.65 -10.52 -14.99
CA ALA A 418 8.51 -10.43 -16.18
C ALA A 418 8.78 -8.98 -16.59
N CYS A 419 7.78 -8.09 -16.48
CA CYS A 419 7.92 -6.66 -16.77
C CYS A 419 8.76 -5.93 -15.71
N ASP A 420 8.59 -6.26 -14.43
CA ASP A 420 9.26 -5.59 -13.31
C ASP A 420 10.77 -5.93 -13.22
N GLY A 421 11.22 -6.97 -13.91
CA GLY A 421 12.63 -7.35 -14.05
C GLY A 421 13.35 -6.73 -15.25
N MET A 422 12.71 -5.81 -16.00
CA MET A 422 13.27 -5.23 -17.21
C MET A 422 13.02 -3.71 -17.33
N SER A 423 13.51 -3.12 -18.44
CA SER A 423 13.45 -1.67 -18.65
C SER A 423 12.04 -1.07 -18.66
N ILE A 424 10.99 -1.83 -18.99
CA ILE A 424 9.59 -1.37 -18.86
C ILE A 424 9.32 -1.01 -17.41
N GLY A 425 9.58 -1.91 -16.47
CA GLY A 425 9.43 -1.67 -15.04
C GLY A 425 10.33 -0.53 -14.54
N PHE A 426 11.60 -0.54 -14.92
CA PHE A 426 12.57 0.46 -14.47
C PHE A 426 12.21 1.88 -14.92
N LYS A 427 11.67 2.06 -16.13
CA LYS A 427 11.20 3.37 -16.62
C LYS A 427 9.98 3.85 -15.82
N GLY A 428 9.01 2.97 -15.56
CA GLY A 428 7.84 3.30 -14.71
C GLY A 428 8.26 3.68 -13.28
N MET A 429 9.20 2.94 -12.68
CA MET A 429 9.81 3.28 -11.40
C MET A 429 10.38 4.72 -11.39
N MET A 430 11.08 5.12 -12.46
CA MET A 430 11.65 6.47 -12.54
C MET A 430 10.60 7.55 -12.74
N VAL A 431 9.48 7.25 -13.39
CA VAL A 431 8.31 8.16 -13.45
C VAL A 431 7.79 8.40 -12.02
N ALA A 432 7.60 7.34 -11.25
CA ALA A 432 7.16 7.44 -9.86
C ALA A 432 8.16 8.23 -9.00
N ALA A 433 9.44 7.87 -9.05
CA ALA A 433 10.49 8.53 -8.27
C ALA A 433 10.55 10.04 -8.52
N LYS A 434 10.48 10.46 -9.80
CA LYS A 434 10.43 11.87 -10.18
C LYS A 434 9.19 12.56 -9.64
N THR A 435 8.02 11.96 -9.81
CA THR A 435 6.74 12.53 -9.38
C THR A 435 6.70 12.71 -7.86
N ILE A 436 7.12 11.71 -7.09
CA ILE A 436 7.22 11.77 -5.63
C ILE A 436 8.19 12.88 -5.20
N ALA A 437 9.39 12.92 -5.81
CA ALA A 437 10.38 13.95 -5.48
C ALA A 437 9.85 15.36 -5.74
N LEU A 438 9.24 15.61 -6.90
CA LEU A 438 8.67 16.94 -7.23
C LEU A 438 7.53 17.30 -6.28
N THR A 439 6.68 16.34 -5.89
CA THR A 439 5.59 16.57 -4.96
C THR A 439 6.13 16.93 -3.57
N ALA A 440 7.16 16.21 -3.08
CA ALA A 440 7.82 16.54 -1.84
C ALA A 440 8.43 17.96 -1.87
N LEU A 441 9.11 18.34 -2.97
CA LEU A 441 9.65 19.70 -3.13
C LEU A 441 8.55 20.76 -2.99
N ASP A 442 7.42 20.57 -3.65
CA ASP A 442 6.28 21.50 -3.54
C ASP A 442 5.80 21.61 -2.08
N LEU A 443 5.72 20.50 -1.34
CA LEU A 443 5.30 20.50 0.06
C LEU A 443 6.28 21.25 0.97
N PHE A 444 7.60 21.16 0.72
CA PHE A 444 8.60 21.97 1.43
C PHE A 444 8.52 23.45 1.09
N GLN A 445 7.99 23.81 -0.08
CA GLN A 445 7.88 25.19 -0.53
C GLN A 445 6.53 25.83 -0.20
N GLN A 446 5.47 25.05 0.00
CA GLN A 446 4.09 25.50 0.09
C GLN A 446 3.42 25.00 1.40
N PRO A 447 3.75 25.57 2.58
CA PRO A 447 3.18 25.11 3.85
C PRO A 447 1.66 25.23 3.93
N ALA A 448 1.05 26.14 3.14
CA ALA A 448 -0.40 26.27 3.06
C ALA A 448 -1.10 25.00 2.53
N VAL A 449 -0.45 24.29 1.59
CA VAL A 449 -0.97 23.02 1.06
C VAL A 449 -1.01 21.94 2.14
N LEU A 450 0.02 21.86 2.98
CA LEU A 450 0.05 20.93 4.11
C LEU A 450 -1.06 21.24 5.12
N GLN A 451 -1.28 22.51 5.43
CA GLN A 451 -2.36 22.92 6.33
C GLN A 451 -3.74 22.56 5.76
N GLN A 452 -3.96 22.77 4.47
CA GLN A 452 -5.21 22.40 3.81
C GLN A 452 -5.41 20.88 3.81
N ALA A 453 -4.36 20.10 3.53
CA ALA A 453 -4.40 18.65 3.55
C ALA A 453 -4.73 18.10 4.95
N LYS A 454 -4.19 18.70 6.01
CA LYS A 454 -4.51 18.35 7.41
C LYS A 454 -5.97 18.65 7.76
N THR A 455 -6.48 19.80 7.33
CA THR A 455 -7.89 20.18 7.55
C THR A 455 -8.82 19.21 6.81
N GLU A 456 -8.51 18.84 5.58
CA GLU A 456 -9.25 17.84 4.80
C GLU A 456 -9.29 16.50 5.51
N LEU A 457 -8.13 16.00 5.99
CA LEU A 457 -8.07 14.76 6.76
C LEU A 457 -8.94 14.82 8.02
N GLN A 458 -8.87 15.91 8.80
CA GLN A 458 -9.70 16.07 9.99
C GLN A 458 -11.19 15.98 9.67
N GLN A 459 -11.63 16.65 8.61
CA GLN A 459 -13.03 16.59 8.15
C GLN A 459 -13.43 15.18 7.70
N ALA A 460 -12.59 14.53 6.90
CA ALA A 460 -12.88 13.22 6.33
C ALA A 460 -12.99 12.09 7.38
N ARG A 461 -12.23 12.19 8.49
CA ARG A 461 -12.27 11.19 9.58
C ARG A 461 -13.27 11.52 10.72
N GLY A 462 -14.13 12.52 10.54
CA GLY A 462 -15.19 12.87 11.50
C GLY A 462 -14.77 13.87 12.57
N GLY A 463 -13.69 14.63 12.39
CA GLY A 463 -13.25 15.73 13.25
C GLY A 463 -12.06 15.41 14.15
N GLU A 464 -11.80 16.31 15.10
CA GLU A 464 -10.65 16.23 16.02
C GLU A 464 -10.74 15.09 17.05
N GLY A 465 -11.94 14.59 17.32
CA GLY A 465 -12.18 13.51 18.29
C GLY A 465 -11.81 12.10 17.79
N PHE A 466 -11.33 11.95 16.53
CA PHE A 466 -10.94 10.66 16.02
C PHE A 466 -9.68 10.14 16.73
N VAL A 467 -9.80 8.93 17.28
CA VAL A 467 -8.67 8.16 17.84
C VAL A 467 -8.51 6.88 17.04
N TYR A 468 -7.35 6.71 16.44
CA TYR A 468 -7.04 5.50 15.70
C TYR A 468 -7.05 4.27 16.61
N LYS A 469 -7.77 3.22 16.18
CA LYS A 469 -7.76 1.90 16.81
C LYS A 469 -7.59 0.85 15.72
N SER A 470 -6.51 0.09 15.79
CA SER A 470 -6.23 -0.94 14.79
C SER A 470 -7.39 -1.92 14.64
N LEU A 471 -7.83 -2.17 13.43
CA LEU A 471 -8.84 -3.20 13.11
C LEU A 471 -8.30 -4.62 13.30
N ALA A 472 -6.98 -4.80 13.39
CA ALA A 472 -6.31 -6.05 13.77
C ALA A 472 -6.24 -6.24 15.31
N GLY A 473 -6.76 -5.28 16.11
CA GLY A 473 -6.69 -5.33 17.58
C GLY A 473 -5.28 -5.18 18.12
N ASP A 474 -5.01 -5.86 19.25
CA ASP A 474 -3.71 -5.78 19.95
C ASP A 474 -2.68 -6.79 19.44
N ARG A 475 -2.98 -7.49 18.35
CA ARG A 475 -2.08 -8.48 17.75
C ARG A 475 -0.70 -7.87 17.46
N LYS A 476 0.35 -8.66 17.72
CA LYS A 476 1.73 -8.36 17.29
C LYS A 476 1.93 -8.73 15.82
N PRO A 477 2.98 -8.19 15.16
CA PRO A 477 3.33 -8.59 13.80
C PRO A 477 3.44 -10.11 13.68
N PRO A 478 2.76 -10.76 12.72
CA PRO A 478 2.80 -12.22 12.55
C PRO A 478 4.07 -12.63 11.78
N LEU A 479 5.23 -12.59 12.44
CA LEU A 479 6.54 -12.78 11.81
C LEU A 479 6.76 -14.15 11.15
N ASP A 480 5.86 -15.09 11.36
CA ASP A 480 5.91 -16.47 10.88
C ASP A 480 4.84 -16.82 9.84
N TYR A 481 4.04 -15.84 9.40
CA TYR A 481 2.92 -16.11 8.49
C TYR A 481 3.34 -16.60 7.08
N ARG A 482 4.64 -16.50 6.75
CA ARG A 482 5.24 -16.97 5.50
C ARG A 482 6.27 -18.11 5.69
N LYS A 483 6.41 -18.62 6.90
CA LYS A 483 7.28 -19.76 7.23
C LYS A 483 6.62 -21.09 6.94
#